data_ec63bf947e4b5177b51e6f39363a61f6
#
_entry.id   ec63bf947e4b5177b51e6f39363a61f6
#
_cell.length_a   1.000
_cell.length_b   1.000
_cell.length_c   1.000
_cell.angle_alpha   90.00
_cell.angle_beta   90.00
_cell.angle_gamma   90.00
#
_symmetry.space_group_name_H-M   'P 1'
#
loop_
_entity.id
_entity.type
_entity.pdbx_description
1 polymer ?
#
loop_
_entity_poly.entity_id
_entity_poly.type
_entity_poly.pdbx_seq_one_letter_code
_entity_poly.pdbx_strand_id
1 'polypeptide(L)'
;MTFALVAGTALAGSAAFAQQKTIYVAGYGGSYEQTMRKEVIPAFEKQANVKVEYVAGNSTDTLAKLQAQKGNQQIDVAIVDDGPAYQAVALGFCGTLTDGPVYKDVAPVMKFKSHKAVGLGLVGSGLFYNKKVFDENKWPAPTSWADLKSKTYGKKIVVPPINNTYGLHALLAEAQLGGGSETNIEPGFRAFKTEINPNIVAYEPSPAKMTELFQSGQAVLGVWGSGRVKALADTGFPVEFVYPKEGGFALGSAACPIEGSKNATEANAFIQFMLSPAIQKVMATGAGFGPANMTVTLTPDEQKGLPYGEQVKTLKAVDWDIANEKREEWTKRWNREIER
;
A
#
# COMPACT_ATOMS: atom_id res chain seq x y z
N MET A 1 -12.81 -82.98 16.22
CA MET A 1 -11.76 -82.00 15.96
C MET A 1 -12.44 -80.79 15.33
N THR A 2 -12.70 -79.74 16.15
CA THR A 2 -13.45 -78.55 15.75
C THR A 2 -12.41 -77.43 15.61
N PHE A 3 -12.19 -76.94 14.39
CA PHE A 3 -11.33 -75.77 14.16
C PHE A 3 -12.12 -74.46 14.31
N ALA A 4 -11.71 -73.65 15.26
CA ALA A 4 -12.21 -72.28 15.47
C ALA A 4 -11.40 -71.30 14.58
N LEU A 5 -12.08 -70.64 13.63
CA LEU A 5 -11.52 -69.55 12.83
C LEU A 5 -11.61 -68.27 13.65
N VAL A 6 -10.47 -67.67 13.99
CA VAL A 6 -10.39 -66.35 14.59
C VAL A 6 -10.27 -65.32 13.47
N ALA A 7 -11.35 -64.58 13.20
CA ALA A 7 -11.36 -63.45 12.25
C ALA A 7 -10.74 -62.23 12.93
N GLY A 8 -9.52 -61.86 12.56
CA GLY A 8 -8.89 -60.61 12.94
C GLY A 8 -9.46 -59.41 12.17
N THR A 9 -10.20 -58.54 12.81
CA THR A 9 -10.64 -57.25 12.26
C THR A 9 -9.48 -56.26 12.32
N ALA A 10 -8.88 -56.01 11.15
CA ALA A 10 -7.95 -54.89 10.98
C ALA A 10 -8.73 -53.56 10.95
N LEU A 11 -8.63 -52.78 12.02
CA LEU A 11 -9.05 -51.37 12.02
C LEU A 11 -8.08 -50.56 11.17
N ALA A 12 -8.45 -50.32 9.93
CA ALA A 12 -7.81 -49.32 9.08
C ALA A 12 -8.20 -47.94 9.61
N GLY A 13 -7.31 -47.34 10.40
CA GLY A 13 -7.43 -45.94 10.79
C GLY A 13 -7.33 -45.05 9.56
N SER A 14 -8.47 -44.51 9.09
CA SER A 14 -8.51 -43.46 8.09
C SER A 14 -7.86 -42.24 8.72
N ALA A 15 -6.62 -41.96 8.35
CA ALA A 15 -6.03 -40.62 8.56
C ALA A 15 -6.88 -39.62 7.76
N ALA A 16 -7.78 -38.94 8.44
CA ALA A 16 -8.48 -37.80 7.87
C ALA A 16 -7.40 -36.77 7.56
N PHE A 17 -7.02 -36.64 6.31
CA PHE A 17 -6.26 -35.49 5.84
C PHE A 17 -7.15 -34.27 6.09
N ALA A 18 -6.84 -33.50 7.12
CA ALA A 18 -7.51 -32.23 7.36
C ALA A 18 -7.38 -31.42 6.08
N GLN A 19 -8.51 -31.06 5.47
CA GLN A 19 -8.54 -30.27 4.25
C GLN A 19 -7.78 -28.97 4.52
N GLN A 20 -6.77 -28.70 3.71
CA GLN A 20 -5.97 -27.48 3.83
C GLN A 20 -6.89 -26.26 3.72
N LYS A 21 -6.88 -25.41 4.75
CA LYS A 21 -7.67 -24.17 4.74
C LYS A 21 -7.12 -23.21 3.72
N THR A 22 -8.00 -22.40 3.13
CA THR A 22 -7.63 -21.32 2.20
C THR A 22 -8.08 -20.00 2.77
N ILE A 23 -7.19 -19.01 2.80
CA ILE A 23 -7.51 -17.62 3.13
C ILE A 23 -7.38 -16.73 1.90
N TYR A 24 -8.24 -15.71 1.81
CA TYR A 24 -8.23 -14.71 0.76
C TYR A 24 -7.64 -13.41 1.30
N VAL A 25 -6.51 -13.00 0.76
CA VAL A 25 -5.77 -11.81 1.17
C VAL A 25 -5.90 -10.76 0.07
N ALA A 26 -6.65 -9.70 0.31
CA ALA A 26 -6.71 -8.53 -0.57
C ALA A 26 -5.57 -7.57 -0.26
N GLY A 27 -4.89 -7.08 -1.30
CA GLY A 27 -3.77 -6.16 -1.15
C GLY A 27 -3.37 -5.52 -2.47
N TYR A 28 -2.24 -4.85 -2.48
CA TYR A 28 -1.79 -4.08 -3.64
C TYR A 28 -1.31 -4.96 -4.79
N GLY A 29 -1.46 -4.46 -6.03
CA GLY A 29 -0.82 -5.00 -7.23
C GLY A 29 0.63 -4.52 -7.42
N GLY A 30 1.22 -4.86 -8.58
CA GLY A 30 2.56 -4.45 -8.98
C GLY A 30 3.68 -5.10 -8.17
N SER A 31 4.73 -4.34 -7.81
CA SER A 31 5.90 -4.85 -7.07
C SER A 31 5.53 -5.47 -5.72
N TYR A 32 4.52 -4.93 -5.03
CA TYR A 32 4.02 -5.51 -3.79
C TYR A 32 3.46 -6.92 -4.02
N GLU A 33 2.58 -7.08 -5.01
CA GLU A 33 2.01 -8.40 -5.37
C GLU A 33 3.11 -9.38 -5.78
N GLN A 34 4.08 -8.94 -6.57
CA GLN A 34 5.20 -9.80 -6.99
C GLN A 34 5.97 -10.33 -5.78
N THR A 35 6.30 -9.47 -4.80
CA THR A 35 6.97 -9.87 -3.56
C THR A 35 6.10 -10.81 -2.73
N MET A 36 4.80 -10.52 -2.62
CA MET A 36 3.87 -11.39 -1.91
C MET A 36 3.83 -12.79 -2.52
N ARG A 37 3.63 -12.89 -3.84
CA ARG A 37 3.51 -14.19 -4.54
C ARG A 37 4.82 -14.97 -4.58
N LYS A 38 5.95 -14.28 -4.71
CA LYS A 38 7.25 -14.93 -4.87
C LYS A 38 7.87 -15.37 -3.55
N GLU A 39 7.76 -14.54 -2.51
CA GLU A 39 8.52 -14.72 -1.27
C GLU A 39 7.62 -14.97 -0.05
N VAL A 40 6.60 -14.13 0.16
CA VAL A 40 5.83 -14.12 1.41
C VAL A 40 4.83 -15.27 1.48
N ILE A 41 4.00 -15.41 0.45
CA ILE A 41 2.93 -16.43 0.41
C ILE A 41 3.51 -17.84 0.51
N PRO A 42 4.51 -18.24 -0.31
CA PRO A 42 5.07 -19.59 -0.21
C PRO A 42 5.68 -19.88 1.16
N ALA A 43 6.30 -18.88 1.81
CA ALA A 43 6.87 -19.04 3.14
C ALA A 43 5.78 -19.25 4.21
N PHE A 44 4.68 -18.48 4.12
CA PHE A 44 3.54 -18.67 5.03
C PHE A 44 2.83 -20.01 4.83
N GLU A 45 2.52 -20.38 3.59
CA GLU A 45 1.87 -21.65 3.24
C GLU A 45 2.66 -22.85 3.78
N LYS A 46 3.99 -22.81 3.62
CA LYS A 46 4.89 -23.84 4.17
C LYS A 46 4.87 -23.90 5.68
N GLN A 47 4.82 -22.76 6.37
CA GLN A 47 4.87 -22.68 7.83
C GLN A 47 3.51 -23.03 8.46
N ALA A 48 2.41 -22.51 7.90
CA ALA A 48 1.09 -22.60 8.51
C ALA A 48 0.23 -23.75 7.98
N ASN A 49 0.63 -24.39 6.87
CA ASN A 49 -0.20 -25.36 6.13
C ASN A 49 -1.57 -24.76 5.73
N VAL A 50 -1.57 -23.50 5.35
CA VAL A 50 -2.75 -22.73 4.91
C VAL A 50 -2.49 -22.21 3.52
N LYS A 51 -3.41 -22.39 2.59
CA LYS A 51 -3.33 -21.82 1.23
C LYS A 51 -3.70 -20.34 1.25
N VAL A 52 -3.02 -19.53 0.44
CA VAL A 52 -3.31 -18.09 0.31
C VAL A 52 -3.70 -17.76 -1.13
N GLU A 53 -4.93 -17.29 -1.31
CA GLU A 53 -5.38 -16.70 -2.58
C GLU A 53 -5.26 -15.18 -2.49
N TYR A 54 -4.35 -14.63 -3.28
CA TYR A 54 -4.07 -13.20 -3.26
C TYR A 54 -4.94 -12.44 -4.27
N VAL A 55 -5.69 -11.45 -3.78
CA VAL A 55 -6.60 -10.60 -4.57
C VAL A 55 -5.95 -9.22 -4.73
N ALA A 56 -5.31 -9.00 -5.86
CA ALA A 56 -4.67 -7.71 -6.15
C ALA A 56 -5.69 -6.61 -6.47
N GLY A 57 -5.39 -5.39 -6.01
CA GLY A 57 -6.21 -4.20 -6.25
C GLY A 57 -5.56 -2.96 -5.67
N ASN A 58 -6.34 -1.90 -5.53
CA ASN A 58 -5.99 -0.74 -4.71
C ASN A 58 -6.86 -0.70 -3.44
N SER A 59 -6.54 0.20 -2.53
CA SER A 59 -7.24 0.28 -1.24
C SER A 59 -8.72 0.61 -1.39
N THR A 60 -9.09 1.48 -2.34
CA THR A 60 -10.48 1.87 -2.59
C THR A 60 -11.29 0.71 -3.17
N ASP A 61 -10.70 -0.07 -4.10
CA ASP A 61 -11.33 -1.26 -4.67
C ASP A 61 -11.56 -2.33 -3.59
N THR A 62 -10.61 -2.48 -2.67
CA THR A 62 -10.74 -3.41 -1.54
C THR A 62 -11.89 -3.00 -0.63
N LEU A 63 -12.00 -1.71 -0.26
CA LEU A 63 -13.14 -1.22 0.54
C LEU A 63 -14.47 -1.42 -0.17
N ALA A 64 -14.54 -1.16 -1.48
CA ALA A 64 -15.76 -1.39 -2.26
C ALA A 64 -16.17 -2.87 -2.28
N LYS A 65 -15.20 -3.80 -2.40
CA LYS A 65 -15.44 -5.24 -2.29
C LYS A 65 -15.97 -5.63 -0.92
N LEU A 66 -15.35 -5.14 0.17
CA LEU A 66 -15.80 -5.39 1.53
C LEU A 66 -17.23 -4.89 1.76
N GLN A 67 -17.56 -3.72 1.24
CA GLN A 67 -18.91 -3.18 1.30
C GLN A 67 -19.93 -4.04 0.52
N ALA A 68 -19.58 -4.47 -0.69
CA ALA A 68 -20.43 -5.31 -1.52
C ALA A 68 -20.66 -6.71 -0.92
N GLN A 69 -19.70 -7.21 -0.14
CA GLN A 69 -19.72 -8.52 0.51
C GLN A 69 -20.23 -8.47 1.95
N LYS A 70 -20.75 -7.32 2.41
CA LYS A 70 -21.19 -7.16 3.80
C LYS A 70 -22.22 -8.23 4.19
N GLY A 71 -21.93 -8.98 5.26
CA GLY A 71 -22.74 -10.11 5.73
C GLY A 71 -22.37 -11.46 5.09
N ASN A 72 -21.56 -11.49 4.04
CA ASN A 72 -21.02 -12.72 3.42
C ASN A 72 -19.59 -12.47 2.88
N GLN A 73 -18.70 -12.13 3.79
CA GLN A 73 -17.31 -11.78 3.44
C GLN A 73 -16.57 -12.97 2.84
N GLN A 74 -15.90 -12.72 1.74
CA GLN A 74 -15.04 -13.68 1.04
C GLN A 74 -13.54 -13.36 1.25
N ILE A 75 -13.23 -12.12 1.67
CA ILE A 75 -11.88 -11.68 2.01
C ILE A 75 -11.67 -11.97 3.50
N ASP A 76 -10.53 -12.54 3.84
CA ASP A 76 -10.15 -12.85 5.22
C ASP A 76 -9.17 -11.83 5.81
N VAL A 77 -8.30 -11.26 4.96
CA VAL A 77 -7.35 -10.19 5.33
C VAL A 77 -7.42 -9.07 4.31
N ALA A 78 -7.55 -7.84 4.75
CA ALA A 78 -7.37 -6.67 3.91
C ALA A 78 -6.04 -5.99 4.25
N ILE A 79 -5.23 -5.71 3.22
CA ILE A 79 -4.02 -4.90 3.28
C ILE A 79 -4.29 -3.65 2.45
N VAL A 80 -4.40 -2.51 3.11
CA VAL A 80 -4.79 -1.23 2.51
C VAL A 80 -3.96 -0.09 3.09
N ASP A 81 -4.01 1.08 2.45
CA ASP A 81 -3.39 2.29 2.98
C ASP A 81 -4.01 2.67 4.34
N ASP A 82 -3.28 3.43 5.14
CA ASP A 82 -3.71 3.86 6.47
C ASP A 82 -5.07 4.58 6.48
N GLY A 83 -5.30 5.55 5.60
CA GLY A 83 -6.60 6.22 5.52
C GLY A 83 -7.77 5.28 5.25
N PRO A 84 -7.75 4.45 4.19
CA PRO A 84 -8.68 3.35 3.98
C PRO A 84 -8.79 2.35 5.15
N ALA A 85 -7.70 2.06 5.88
CA ALA A 85 -7.75 1.20 7.04
C ALA A 85 -8.55 1.83 8.20
N TYR A 86 -8.36 3.13 8.48
CA TYR A 86 -9.21 3.86 9.42
C TYR A 86 -10.67 3.81 9.01
N GLN A 87 -10.97 3.97 7.72
CA GLN A 87 -12.33 3.86 7.21
C GLN A 87 -12.89 2.43 7.35
N ALA A 88 -12.12 1.39 7.05
CA ALA A 88 -12.52 0.01 7.21
C ALA A 88 -12.86 -0.33 8.67
N VAL A 89 -12.07 0.18 9.62
CA VAL A 89 -12.32 0.04 11.06
C VAL A 89 -13.62 0.75 11.44
N ALA A 90 -13.83 1.99 11.01
CA ALA A 90 -15.01 2.79 11.32
C ALA A 90 -16.32 2.17 10.76
N LEU A 91 -16.25 1.56 9.56
CA LEU A 91 -17.36 0.87 8.91
C LEU A 91 -17.64 -0.54 9.48
N GLY A 92 -16.81 -1.01 10.42
CA GLY A 92 -16.95 -2.32 11.05
C GLY A 92 -16.53 -3.49 10.17
N PHE A 93 -15.70 -3.27 9.16
CA PHE A 93 -15.16 -4.36 8.31
C PHE A 93 -14.01 -5.11 8.97
N CYS A 94 -13.28 -4.46 9.88
CA CYS A 94 -12.15 -5.06 10.56
C CYS A 94 -12.57 -5.74 11.85
N GLY A 95 -12.21 -7.01 11.99
CA GLY A 95 -12.29 -7.79 13.22
C GLY A 95 -11.16 -7.43 14.18
N THR A 96 -11.19 -8.04 15.38
CA THR A 96 -10.18 -7.80 16.40
C THR A 96 -8.91 -8.60 16.10
N LEU A 97 -7.76 -7.95 16.24
CA LEU A 97 -6.46 -8.62 16.19
C LEU A 97 -6.32 -9.52 17.43
N THR A 98 -5.86 -10.75 17.23
CA THR A 98 -5.49 -11.62 18.36
C THR A 98 -4.14 -11.22 18.92
N ASP A 99 -3.98 -11.29 20.24
CA ASP A 99 -2.69 -10.98 20.85
C ASP A 99 -1.58 -11.88 20.35
N GLY A 100 -0.38 -11.29 20.23
CA GLY A 100 0.81 -12.02 19.80
C GLY A 100 2.09 -11.27 20.14
N PRO A 101 3.19 -12.01 20.37
CA PRO A 101 4.44 -11.41 20.84
C PRO A 101 5.05 -10.41 19.87
N VAL A 102 4.76 -10.53 18.57
CA VAL A 102 5.30 -9.65 17.53
C VAL A 102 4.80 -8.21 17.65
N TYR A 103 3.61 -7.99 18.21
CA TYR A 103 3.03 -6.65 18.33
C TYR A 103 3.79 -5.72 19.27
N LYS A 104 4.54 -6.25 20.24
CA LYS A 104 5.38 -5.42 21.12
C LYS A 104 6.46 -4.67 20.35
N ASP A 105 6.97 -5.29 19.28
CA ASP A 105 8.07 -4.79 18.45
C ASP A 105 7.60 -3.86 17.33
N VAL A 106 6.29 -3.71 17.12
CA VAL A 106 5.71 -2.78 16.14
C VAL A 106 5.81 -1.35 16.65
N ALA A 107 6.27 -0.43 15.79
CA ALA A 107 6.39 0.99 16.09
C ALA A 107 5.05 1.56 16.59
N PRO A 108 5.05 2.39 17.65
CA PRO A 108 3.81 2.92 18.23
C PRO A 108 2.90 3.62 17.21
N VAL A 109 3.49 4.37 16.28
CA VAL A 109 2.76 5.08 15.21
C VAL A 109 2.04 4.13 14.24
N MET A 110 2.45 2.86 14.17
CA MET A 110 1.83 1.83 13.34
C MET A 110 0.73 1.04 14.06
N LYS A 111 0.45 1.35 15.33
CA LYS A 111 -0.57 0.67 16.15
C LYS A 111 -1.87 1.46 16.13
N PHE A 112 -2.93 0.84 15.66
CA PHE A 112 -4.27 1.42 15.72
C PHE A 112 -4.84 1.30 17.14
N LYS A 113 -5.38 2.40 17.67
CA LYS A 113 -5.96 2.44 19.04
C LYS A 113 -7.12 1.46 19.22
N SER A 114 -7.83 1.15 18.13
CA SER A 114 -8.96 0.21 18.14
C SER A 114 -8.57 -1.25 18.33
N HIS A 115 -7.28 -1.60 18.16
CA HIS A 115 -6.77 -2.99 18.12
C HIS A 115 -7.45 -3.85 17.04
N LYS A 116 -7.95 -3.21 15.95
CA LYS A 116 -8.60 -3.88 14.82
C LYS A 116 -7.76 -3.87 13.55
N ALA A 117 -6.73 -3.05 13.51
CA ALA A 117 -5.77 -2.99 12.42
C ALA A 117 -4.37 -2.73 12.97
N VAL A 118 -3.36 -3.01 12.16
CA VAL A 118 -1.95 -2.75 12.45
C VAL A 118 -1.22 -2.36 11.19
N GLY A 119 -0.33 -1.38 11.28
CA GLY A 119 0.57 -1.02 10.19
C GLY A 119 1.60 -2.11 9.92
N LEU A 120 1.77 -2.46 8.65
CA LEU A 120 2.75 -3.43 8.18
C LEU A 120 4.05 -2.78 7.71
N GLY A 121 4.01 -1.49 7.45
CA GLY A 121 5.14 -0.72 6.96
C GLY A 121 4.70 0.60 6.36
N LEU A 122 5.65 1.40 5.91
CA LEU A 122 5.35 2.69 5.31
C LEU A 122 6.19 2.96 4.06
N VAL A 123 5.67 3.81 3.18
CA VAL A 123 6.40 4.38 2.05
C VAL A 123 6.32 5.91 2.11
N GLY A 124 7.29 6.58 1.49
CA GLY A 124 7.19 8.01 1.25
C GLY A 124 6.39 8.27 -0.02
N SER A 125 5.39 9.14 0.04
CA SER A 125 4.72 9.70 -1.12
C SER A 125 5.41 10.99 -1.54
N GLY A 126 5.79 11.09 -2.81
CA GLY A 126 6.55 12.22 -3.32
C GLY A 126 6.55 12.28 -4.85
N LEU A 127 7.54 12.94 -5.39
CA LEU A 127 7.75 13.05 -6.83
C LEU A 127 8.68 11.95 -7.33
N PHE A 128 8.59 11.62 -8.59
CA PHE A 128 9.60 10.82 -9.29
C PHE A 128 9.74 11.29 -10.74
N TYR A 129 10.90 11.09 -11.29
CA TYR A 129 11.20 11.61 -12.62
C TYR A 129 12.11 10.67 -13.42
N ASN A 130 12.04 10.76 -14.76
CA ASN A 130 12.93 10.05 -15.66
C ASN A 130 14.25 10.80 -15.76
N LYS A 131 15.25 10.33 -14.99
CA LYS A 131 16.57 10.97 -14.90
C LYS A 131 17.24 11.14 -16.27
N LYS A 132 17.17 10.13 -17.13
CA LYS A 132 17.77 10.19 -18.46
C LYS A 132 17.21 11.33 -19.28
N VAL A 133 15.88 11.47 -19.32
CA VAL A 133 15.23 12.56 -20.07
C VAL A 133 15.57 13.92 -19.48
N PHE A 134 15.65 14.04 -18.16
CA PHE A 134 16.04 15.29 -17.51
C PHE A 134 17.47 15.68 -17.84
N ASP A 135 18.42 14.73 -17.77
CA ASP A 135 19.83 14.95 -18.12
C ASP A 135 19.98 15.37 -19.61
N GLU A 136 19.33 14.67 -20.53
CA GLU A 136 19.36 14.96 -21.98
C GLU A 136 18.83 16.37 -22.31
N ASN A 137 17.80 16.81 -21.61
CA ASN A 137 17.20 18.14 -21.81
C ASN A 137 17.85 19.22 -20.93
N LYS A 138 18.82 18.86 -20.08
CA LYS A 138 19.47 19.76 -19.10
C LYS A 138 18.46 20.40 -18.13
N TRP A 139 17.41 19.68 -17.80
CA TRP A 139 16.45 20.12 -16.81
C TRP A 139 16.99 19.84 -15.40
N PRO A 140 16.83 20.76 -14.44
CA PRO A 140 17.17 20.49 -13.05
C PRO A 140 16.26 19.40 -12.50
N ALA A 141 16.79 18.56 -11.59
CA ALA A 141 15.97 17.59 -10.86
C ALA A 141 14.84 18.32 -10.10
N PRO A 142 13.64 17.74 -10.04
CA PRO A 142 12.54 18.33 -9.27
C PRO A 142 12.88 18.33 -7.78
N THR A 143 12.44 19.36 -7.05
CA THR A 143 12.74 19.53 -5.62
C THR A 143 11.54 19.94 -4.78
N SER A 144 10.42 20.23 -5.42
CA SER A 144 9.23 20.82 -4.79
C SER A 144 7.97 20.24 -5.40
N TRP A 145 6.90 20.12 -4.62
CA TRP A 145 5.57 19.82 -5.16
C TRP A 145 5.15 20.84 -6.23
N ALA A 146 5.62 22.09 -6.13
CA ALA A 146 5.36 23.13 -7.13
C ALA A 146 5.89 22.77 -8.53
N ASP A 147 6.82 21.80 -8.67
CA ASP A 147 7.31 21.35 -9.98
C ASP A 147 6.22 20.70 -10.84
N LEU A 148 5.10 20.26 -10.26
CA LEU A 148 3.91 19.80 -10.98
C LEU A 148 3.26 20.92 -11.82
N LYS A 149 3.50 22.20 -11.48
CA LYS A 149 3.01 23.37 -12.20
C LYS A 149 3.91 23.80 -13.37
N SER A 150 5.09 23.18 -13.48
CA SER A 150 6.08 23.58 -14.48
C SER A 150 5.61 23.27 -15.90
N LYS A 151 5.60 24.29 -16.74
CA LYS A 151 5.33 24.17 -18.17
C LYS A 151 6.49 23.55 -18.96
N THR A 152 7.65 23.40 -18.32
CA THR A 152 8.88 22.86 -18.94
C THR A 152 8.66 21.44 -19.45
N TYR A 153 7.88 20.65 -18.74
CA TYR A 153 7.66 19.23 -19.06
C TYR A 153 6.54 19.02 -20.10
N GLY A 154 5.80 20.07 -20.46
CA GLY A 154 4.63 19.95 -21.34
C GLY A 154 3.59 19.02 -20.76
N LYS A 155 2.82 18.35 -21.62
CA LYS A 155 1.85 17.31 -21.20
C LYS A 155 2.55 15.97 -20.94
N LYS A 156 3.51 15.94 -20.00
CA LYS A 156 4.28 14.74 -19.64
C LYS A 156 4.32 14.50 -18.12
N ILE A 157 3.35 15.03 -17.40
CA ILE A 157 3.20 14.77 -15.97
C ILE A 157 2.07 13.76 -15.78
N VAL A 158 2.28 12.77 -14.91
CA VAL A 158 1.27 11.80 -14.51
C VAL A 158 1.05 11.84 -13.01
N VAL A 159 -0.21 11.89 -12.60
CA VAL A 159 -0.60 11.89 -11.18
C VAL A 159 -1.70 10.84 -11.01
N PRO A 160 -1.71 10.04 -9.93
CA PRO A 160 -2.87 9.22 -9.62
C PRO A 160 -4.12 10.08 -9.35
N PRO A 161 -5.33 9.60 -9.65
CA PRO A 161 -6.55 10.32 -9.30
C PRO A 161 -6.75 10.38 -7.78
N ILE A 162 -7.62 11.29 -7.32
CA ILE A 162 -7.84 11.52 -5.88
C ILE A 162 -8.33 10.29 -5.10
N ASN A 163 -9.00 9.34 -5.74
CA ASN A 163 -9.43 8.10 -5.10
C ASN A 163 -8.25 7.17 -4.75
N ASN A 164 -7.07 7.45 -5.29
CA ASN A 164 -5.80 6.86 -4.90
C ASN A 164 -5.13 7.76 -3.85
N THR A 165 -4.51 7.17 -2.83
CA THR A 165 -3.87 7.92 -1.73
C THR A 165 -2.75 8.85 -2.21
N TYR A 166 -1.98 8.47 -3.23
CA TYR A 166 -0.95 9.35 -3.80
C TYR A 166 -1.55 10.60 -4.46
N GLY A 167 -2.71 10.47 -5.11
CA GLY A 167 -3.42 11.62 -5.68
C GLY A 167 -3.98 12.55 -4.60
N LEU A 168 -4.49 11.99 -3.50
CA LEU A 168 -4.89 12.79 -2.33
C LEU A 168 -3.69 13.53 -1.74
N HIS A 169 -2.55 12.86 -1.59
CA HIS A 169 -1.33 13.50 -1.07
C HIS A 169 -0.87 14.66 -1.96
N ALA A 170 -0.93 14.50 -3.29
CA ALA A 170 -0.64 15.60 -4.22
C ALA A 170 -1.58 16.77 -4.06
N LEU A 171 -2.89 16.53 -3.89
CA LEU A 171 -3.87 17.58 -3.65
C LEU A 171 -3.62 18.29 -2.32
N LEU A 172 -3.34 17.56 -1.24
CA LEU A 172 -3.01 18.12 0.06
C LEU A 172 -1.70 18.91 0.03
N ALA A 173 -0.68 18.41 -0.68
CA ALA A 173 0.58 19.13 -0.86
C ALA A 173 0.36 20.50 -1.50
N GLU A 174 -0.43 20.54 -2.56
CA GLU A 174 -0.77 21.79 -3.25
C GLU A 174 -1.66 22.71 -2.40
N ALA A 175 -2.56 22.14 -1.60
CA ALA A 175 -3.32 22.93 -0.64
C ALA A 175 -2.40 23.60 0.39
N GLN A 176 -1.46 22.86 0.99
CA GLN A 176 -0.50 23.37 1.96
C GLN A 176 0.45 24.42 1.34
N LEU A 177 0.91 24.22 0.11
CA LEU A 177 1.69 25.24 -0.62
C LEU A 177 0.92 26.55 -0.80
N GLY A 178 -0.38 26.47 -0.98
CA GLY A 178 -1.28 27.63 -1.08
C GLY A 178 -1.79 28.17 0.27
N GLY A 179 -1.24 27.71 1.40
CA GLY A 179 -1.65 28.13 2.74
C GLY A 179 -2.91 27.45 3.26
N GLY A 180 -3.31 26.32 2.65
CA GLY A 180 -4.43 25.48 3.07
C GLY A 180 -4.00 24.27 3.91
N SER A 181 -4.93 23.35 4.11
CA SER A 181 -4.77 22.11 4.89
C SER A 181 -5.92 21.15 4.58
N GLU A 182 -6.05 20.05 5.34
CA GLU A 182 -7.22 19.15 5.30
C GLU A 182 -8.53 19.88 5.64
N THR A 183 -8.49 20.93 6.45
CA THR A 183 -9.69 21.76 6.75
C THR A 183 -9.96 22.82 5.69
N ASN A 184 -8.98 23.16 4.87
CA ASN A 184 -9.09 24.13 3.78
C ASN A 184 -8.36 23.64 2.53
N ILE A 185 -9.00 22.75 1.80
CA ILE A 185 -8.42 22.10 0.58
C ILE A 185 -8.48 23.00 -0.67
N GLU A 186 -9.15 24.16 -0.62
CA GLU A 186 -9.45 25.03 -1.76
C GLU A 186 -8.22 25.45 -2.56
N PRO A 187 -7.07 25.82 -1.93
CA PRO A 187 -5.87 26.17 -2.71
C PRO A 187 -5.36 25.02 -3.59
N GLY A 188 -5.49 23.76 -3.10
CA GLY A 188 -5.12 22.57 -3.87
C GLY A 188 -5.97 22.37 -5.12
N PHE A 189 -7.29 22.45 -4.99
CA PHE A 189 -8.19 22.36 -6.15
C PHE A 189 -7.93 23.46 -7.16
N ARG A 190 -7.70 24.68 -6.70
CA ARG A 190 -7.35 25.80 -7.59
C ARG A 190 -6.05 25.52 -8.35
N ALA A 191 -4.99 25.07 -7.66
CA ALA A 191 -3.71 24.75 -8.29
C ALA A 191 -3.87 23.63 -9.33
N PHE A 192 -4.55 22.54 -8.98
CA PHE A 192 -4.81 21.46 -9.93
C PHE A 192 -5.59 21.94 -11.15
N LYS A 193 -6.67 22.68 -10.96
CA LYS A 193 -7.55 23.16 -12.04
C LYS A 193 -6.85 24.10 -13.02
N THR A 194 -6.03 25.03 -12.51
CA THR A 194 -5.52 26.14 -13.33
C THR A 194 -4.05 26.01 -13.71
N GLU A 195 -3.23 25.30 -12.93
CA GLU A 195 -1.78 25.27 -13.10
C GLU A 195 -1.26 23.87 -13.44
N ILE A 196 -1.80 22.83 -12.82
CA ILE A 196 -1.27 21.46 -12.95
C ILE A 196 -1.96 20.73 -14.11
N ASN A 197 -3.28 20.75 -14.19
CA ASN A 197 -4.07 20.03 -15.20
C ASN A 197 -3.63 20.25 -16.66
N PRO A 198 -3.21 21.47 -17.06
CA PRO A 198 -2.66 21.70 -18.41
C PRO A 198 -1.40 20.87 -18.72
N ASN A 199 -0.67 20.41 -17.71
CA ASN A 199 0.58 19.66 -17.83
C ASN A 199 0.38 18.13 -17.70
N ILE A 200 -0.82 17.70 -17.32
CA ILE A 200 -1.12 16.27 -17.08
C ILE A 200 -1.33 15.53 -18.41
N VAL A 201 -0.64 14.41 -18.56
CA VAL A 201 -0.88 13.44 -19.65
C VAL A 201 -1.95 12.43 -19.27
N ALA A 202 -1.98 12.00 -18.02
CA ALA A 202 -2.97 11.06 -17.51
C ALA A 202 -3.14 11.17 -15.99
N TYR A 203 -4.36 10.90 -15.51
CA TYR A 203 -4.64 10.51 -14.13
C TYR A 203 -4.67 8.99 -14.08
N GLU A 204 -3.61 8.34 -13.54
CA GLU A 204 -3.43 6.89 -13.68
C GLU A 204 -3.35 6.19 -12.31
N PRO A 205 -4.35 5.36 -11.95
CA PRO A 205 -4.34 4.63 -10.69
C PRO A 205 -3.57 3.31 -10.75
N SER A 206 -3.35 2.75 -11.95
CA SER A 206 -2.72 1.43 -12.12
C SER A 206 -1.20 1.52 -12.06
N PRO A 207 -0.53 0.77 -11.14
CA PRO A 207 0.93 0.73 -11.11
C PRO A 207 1.57 0.25 -12.41
N ALA A 208 0.96 -0.70 -13.09
CA ALA A 208 1.48 -1.23 -14.36
C ALA A 208 1.47 -0.16 -15.46
N LYS A 209 0.34 0.54 -15.61
CA LYS A 209 0.22 1.62 -16.61
C LYS A 209 1.07 2.83 -16.25
N MET A 210 1.24 3.15 -14.96
CA MET A 210 2.17 4.19 -14.51
C MET A 210 3.60 3.87 -14.99
N THR A 211 4.04 2.63 -14.81
CA THR A 211 5.34 2.15 -15.30
C THR A 211 5.44 2.27 -16.82
N GLU A 212 4.41 1.84 -17.56
CA GLU A 212 4.36 1.91 -19.03
C GLU A 212 4.48 3.35 -19.54
N LEU A 213 3.76 4.31 -18.94
CA LEU A 213 3.83 5.73 -19.30
C LEU A 213 5.26 6.29 -19.16
N PHE A 214 5.99 5.87 -18.13
CA PHE A 214 7.38 6.28 -17.95
C PHE A 214 8.32 5.58 -18.94
N GLN A 215 8.17 4.28 -19.12
CA GLN A 215 9.01 3.49 -20.03
C GLN A 215 8.83 3.90 -21.50
N SER A 216 7.61 4.28 -21.90
CA SER A 216 7.34 4.78 -23.24
C SER A 216 7.74 6.25 -23.45
N GLY A 217 8.13 6.99 -22.39
CA GLY A 217 8.46 8.42 -22.45
C GLY A 217 7.24 9.33 -22.60
N GLN A 218 6.03 8.82 -22.42
CA GLN A 218 4.80 9.62 -22.40
C GLN A 218 4.73 10.46 -21.12
N ALA A 219 5.26 9.94 -20.00
CA ALA A 219 5.44 10.68 -18.76
C ALA A 219 6.94 10.79 -18.41
N VAL A 220 7.34 11.92 -17.84
CA VAL A 220 8.71 12.18 -17.40
C VAL A 220 8.81 12.67 -15.95
N LEU A 221 7.69 13.15 -15.39
CA LEU A 221 7.53 13.53 -14.00
C LEU A 221 6.19 12.97 -13.50
N GLY A 222 6.15 12.57 -12.24
CA GLY A 222 4.91 12.08 -11.63
C GLY A 222 4.93 12.05 -10.13
N VAL A 223 3.79 11.64 -9.57
CA VAL A 223 3.61 11.43 -8.13
C VAL A 223 3.47 9.93 -7.87
N TRP A 224 4.29 9.41 -6.96
CA TRP A 224 4.23 7.99 -6.60
C TRP A 224 4.85 7.71 -5.23
N GLY A 225 4.85 6.43 -4.84
CA GLY A 225 5.50 5.94 -3.63
C GLY A 225 6.96 5.57 -3.85
N SER A 226 7.80 5.86 -2.86
CA SER A 226 9.23 5.57 -2.88
C SER A 226 9.54 4.11 -3.21
N GLY A 227 8.79 3.15 -2.64
CA GLY A 227 8.97 1.73 -2.92
C GLY A 227 8.65 1.33 -4.36
N ARG A 228 7.65 1.96 -4.97
CA ARG A 228 7.31 1.74 -6.38
C ARG A 228 8.40 2.23 -7.33
N VAL A 229 8.91 3.41 -7.03
CA VAL A 229 10.00 4.01 -7.82
C VAL A 229 11.27 3.20 -7.66
N LYS A 230 11.58 2.74 -6.42
CA LYS A 230 12.69 1.83 -6.19
C LYS A 230 12.57 0.55 -7.02
N ALA A 231 11.40 -0.10 -7.01
CA ALA A 231 11.18 -1.32 -7.79
C ALA A 231 11.38 -1.08 -9.30
N LEU A 232 10.97 0.07 -9.82
CA LEU A 232 11.20 0.43 -11.22
C LEU A 232 12.68 0.70 -11.49
N ALA A 233 13.38 1.41 -10.60
CA ALA A 233 14.81 1.66 -10.71
C ALA A 233 15.63 0.36 -10.65
N ASP A 234 15.24 -0.60 -9.83
CA ASP A 234 15.91 -1.90 -9.70
C ASP A 234 15.82 -2.74 -10.99
N THR A 235 14.89 -2.43 -11.92
CA THR A 235 14.87 -3.01 -13.28
C THR A 235 15.95 -2.44 -14.21
N GLY A 236 16.71 -1.44 -13.76
CA GLY A 236 17.67 -0.68 -14.56
C GLY A 236 17.05 0.50 -15.31
N PHE A 237 15.75 0.79 -15.12
CA PHE A 237 15.12 1.94 -15.74
C PHE A 237 15.54 3.24 -15.00
N PRO A 238 15.95 4.32 -15.73
CA PRO A 238 16.57 5.51 -15.13
C PRO A 238 15.54 6.46 -14.49
N VAL A 239 14.96 6.05 -13.37
CA VAL A 239 14.07 6.89 -12.55
C VAL A 239 14.70 7.17 -11.19
N GLU A 240 14.39 8.34 -10.65
CA GLU A 240 14.73 8.71 -9.28
C GLU A 240 13.48 9.21 -8.53
N PHE A 241 13.43 8.86 -7.23
CA PHE A 241 12.42 9.36 -6.30
C PHE A 241 12.92 10.60 -5.59
N VAL A 242 12.02 11.57 -5.39
CA VAL A 242 12.32 12.83 -4.71
C VAL A 242 11.36 13.03 -3.54
N TYR A 243 11.93 13.24 -2.36
CA TYR A 243 11.22 13.84 -1.25
C TYR A 243 11.20 15.36 -1.46
N PRO A 244 10.05 15.98 -1.74
CA PRO A 244 9.98 17.43 -1.93
C PRO A 244 10.46 18.17 -0.68
N LYS A 245 11.08 19.34 -0.86
CA LYS A 245 11.63 20.16 0.23
C LYS A 245 10.58 20.59 1.26
N GLU A 246 9.32 20.63 0.88
CA GLU A 246 8.19 20.90 1.76
C GLU A 246 7.81 19.68 2.61
N GLY A 247 8.43 18.53 2.37
CA GLY A 247 8.13 17.23 2.94
C GLY A 247 7.29 16.37 2.01
N GLY A 248 7.63 15.07 1.90
CA GLY A 248 6.76 14.04 1.37
C GLY A 248 5.70 13.64 2.40
N PHE A 249 4.72 12.84 1.99
CA PHE A 249 3.75 12.29 2.95
C PHE A 249 4.13 10.85 3.33
N ALA A 250 3.89 10.50 4.59
CA ALA A 250 3.90 9.12 5.02
C ALA A 250 2.64 8.43 4.51
N LEU A 251 2.80 7.29 3.83
CA LEU A 251 1.72 6.39 3.48
C LEU A 251 1.97 5.08 4.22
N GLY A 252 1.16 4.82 5.23
CA GLY A 252 1.17 3.57 5.96
C GLY A 252 0.45 2.47 5.18
N SER A 253 1.02 1.28 5.12
CA SER A 253 0.30 0.07 4.73
C SER A 253 -0.18 -0.60 5.99
N ALA A 254 -1.47 -0.86 6.11
CA ALA A 254 -2.07 -1.48 7.28
C ALA A 254 -2.85 -2.74 6.90
N ALA A 255 -2.89 -3.71 7.81
CA ALA A 255 -3.68 -4.93 7.67
C ALA A 255 -4.71 -5.05 8.77
N CYS A 256 -5.87 -5.62 8.42
CA CYS A 256 -6.83 -6.08 9.40
C CYS A 256 -7.42 -7.44 9.00
N PRO A 257 -7.75 -8.31 10.00
CA PRO A 257 -8.58 -9.47 9.76
C PRO A 257 -10.01 -9.00 9.49
N ILE A 258 -10.73 -9.64 8.60
CA ILE A 258 -12.08 -9.21 8.24
C ILE A 258 -13.10 -9.76 9.23
N GLU A 259 -13.98 -8.88 9.71
CA GLU A 259 -15.07 -9.22 10.61
C GLU A 259 -16.03 -10.21 9.94
N GLY A 260 -16.37 -11.29 10.63
CA GLY A 260 -17.23 -12.36 10.11
C GLY A 260 -16.52 -13.36 9.20
N SER A 261 -15.20 -13.27 9.02
CA SER A 261 -14.41 -14.29 8.33
C SER A 261 -14.49 -15.64 9.07
N LYS A 262 -14.67 -16.73 8.32
CA LYS A 262 -14.63 -18.09 8.85
C LYS A 262 -13.21 -18.56 9.15
N ASN A 263 -12.21 -17.83 8.70
CA ASN A 263 -10.77 -18.11 8.81
C ASN A 263 -10.05 -17.11 9.72
N ALA A 264 -10.74 -16.53 10.72
CA ALA A 264 -10.21 -15.46 11.57
C ALA A 264 -8.88 -15.82 12.24
N THR A 265 -8.69 -17.09 12.64
CA THR A 265 -7.44 -17.59 13.23
C THR A 265 -6.29 -17.53 12.22
N GLU A 266 -6.50 -18.02 11.02
CA GLU A 266 -5.51 -18.07 9.95
C GLU A 266 -5.21 -16.65 9.42
N ALA A 267 -6.22 -15.79 9.35
CA ALA A 267 -6.07 -14.37 9.01
C ALA A 267 -5.15 -13.64 10.01
N ASN A 268 -5.38 -13.83 11.30
CA ASN A 268 -4.54 -13.27 12.36
C ASN A 268 -3.11 -13.83 12.31
N ALA A 269 -2.97 -15.14 12.10
CA ALA A 269 -1.65 -15.78 11.95
C ALA A 269 -0.88 -15.19 10.75
N PHE A 270 -1.57 -14.93 9.64
CA PHE A 270 -0.97 -14.29 8.46
C PHE A 270 -0.50 -12.85 8.78
N ILE A 271 -1.30 -12.04 9.47
CA ILE A 271 -0.93 -10.67 9.86
C ILE A 271 0.30 -10.69 10.79
N GLN A 272 0.32 -11.58 11.78
CA GLN A 272 1.48 -11.73 12.68
C GLN A 272 2.73 -12.18 11.91
N PHE A 273 2.58 -13.09 10.95
CA PHE A 273 3.66 -13.53 10.07
C PHE A 273 4.22 -12.37 9.24
N MET A 274 3.36 -11.51 8.67
CA MET A 274 3.76 -10.30 7.95
C MET A 274 4.59 -9.34 8.81
N LEU A 275 4.36 -9.31 10.11
CA LEU A 275 5.10 -8.47 11.07
C LEU A 275 6.41 -9.08 11.57
N SER A 276 6.68 -10.35 11.25
CA SER A 276 7.93 -11.00 11.67
C SER A 276 9.16 -10.31 11.04
N PRO A 277 10.30 -10.21 11.76
CA PRO A 277 11.47 -9.49 11.26
C PRO A 277 11.96 -9.98 9.89
N ALA A 278 11.92 -11.29 9.65
CA ALA A 278 12.35 -11.86 8.38
C ALA A 278 11.48 -11.39 7.22
N ILE A 279 10.15 -11.42 7.39
CA ILE A 279 9.20 -10.99 6.35
C ILE A 279 9.20 -9.47 6.18
N GLN A 280 9.34 -8.72 7.26
CA GLN A 280 9.51 -7.27 7.20
C GLN A 280 10.77 -6.87 6.39
N LYS A 281 11.86 -7.62 6.53
CA LYS A 281 13.06 -7.43 5.71
C LYS A 281 12.80 -7.76 4.23
N VAL A 282 12.11 -8.86 3.93
CA VAL A 282 11.67 -9.22 2.56
C VAL A 282 10.80 -8.11 1.96
N MET A 283 9.85 -7.57 2.71
CA MET A 283 9.00 -6.48 2.24
C MET A 283 9.78 -5.18 2.03
N ALA A 284 10.77 -4.91 2.85
CA ALA A 284 11.64 -3.75 2.67
C ALA A 284 12.46 -3.85 1.38
N THR A 285 13.13 -4.97 1.16
CA THR A 285 14.04 -5.15 0.01
C THR A 285 13.30 -5.45 -1.30
N GLY A 286 12.19 -6.19 -1.25
CA GLY A 286 11.44 -6.61 -2.43
C GLY A 286 10.32 -5.66 -2.84
N ALA A 287 9.58 -5.09 -1.87
CA ALA A 287 8.44 -4.21 -2.14
C ALA A 287 8.71 -2.73 -1.82
N GLY A 288 9.84 -2.41 -1.17
CA GLY A 288 10.23 -1.04 -0.88
C GLY A 288 9.45 -0.39 0.26
N PHE A 289 9.05 -1.16 1.29
CA PHE A 289 8.36 -0.67 2.48
C PHE A 289 9.31 -0.54 3.66
N GLY A 290 9.39 0.65 4.26
CA GLY A 290 10.06 0.83 5.54
C GLY A 290 9.39 -0.06 6.60
N PRO A 291 10.18 -0.84 7.40
CA PRO A 291 9.61 -1.81 8.32
C PRO A 291 8.77 -1.17 9.44
N ALA A 292 7.64 -1.77 9.76
CA ALA A 292 6.87 -1.44 10.97
C ALA A 292 7.47 -2.06 12.24
N ASN A 293 8.17 -3.19 12.11
CA ASN A 293 8.83 -3.87 13.22
C ASN A 293 10.19 -3.22 13.49
N MET A 294 10.35 -2.63 14.68
CA MET A 294 11.53 -1.86 15.10
C MET A 294 12.80 -2.70 15.30
N THR A 295 12.67 -4.04 15.34
CA THR A 295 13.83 -4.93 15.48
C THR A 295 14.53 -5.25 14.16
N VAL A 296 13.93 -4.83 13.05
CA VAL A 296 14.51 -5.06 11.72
C VAL A 296 15.71 -4.14 11.49
N THR A 297 16.84 -4.74 11.16
CA THR A 297 18.05 -4.00 10.77
C THR A 297 18.29 -4.15 9.28
N LEU A 298 18.43 -3.00 8.59
CA LEU A 298 18.75 -2.92 7.17
C LEU A 298 20.17 -2.39 7.00
N THR A 299 20.91 -2.96 6.04
CA THR A 299 22.20 -2.42 5.62
C THR A 299 22.04 -1.07 4.90
N PRO A 300 23.09 -0.25 4.76
CA PRO A 300 23.00 1.01 4.01
C PRO A 300 22.44 0.86 2.59
N ASP A 301 22.80 -0.24 1.90
CA ASP A 301 22.27 -0.51 0.56
C ASP A 301 20.79 -0.89 0.58
N GLU A 302 20.35 -1.68 1.55
CA GLU A 302 18.93 -2.05 1.72
C GLU A 302 18.05 -0.86 2.11
N GLN A 303 18.62 0.18 2.73
CA GLN A 303 17.89 1.40 3.12
C GLN A 303 17.63 2.36 1.95
N LYS A 304 18.37 2.23 0.84
CA LYS A 304 18.25 3.16 -0.30
C LYS A 304 16.83 3.22 -0.84
N GLY A 305 16.28 4.43 -0.91
CA GLY A 305 14.91 4.68 -1.41
C GLY A 305 13.79 4.29 -0.45
N LEU A 306 14.12 3.84 0.78
CA LEU A 306 13.12 3.51 1.80
C LEU A 306 12.99 4.65 2.81
N PRO A 307 11.80 4.89 3.35
CA PRO A 307 11.65 5.67 4.57
C PRO A 307 12.15 4.81 5.75
N TYR A 308 13.39 5.06 6.18
CA TYR A 308 14.03 4.34 7.27
C TYR A 308 14.87 5.30 8.12
N GLY A 309 14.91 5.09 9.44
CA GLY A 309 15.68 5.94 10.34
C GLY A 309 15.22 7.41 10.32
N GLU A 310 16.14 8.35 10.14
CA GLU A 310 15.85 9.79 10.17
C GLU A 310 14.91 10.25 9.05
N GLN A 311 14.88 9.55 7.90
CA GLN A 311 14.01 9.89 6.78
C GLN A 311 12.52 9.88 7.18
N VAL A 312 12.13 8.97 8.06
CA VAL A 312 10.74 8.85 8.53
C VAL A 312 10.27 10.14 9.23
N LYS A 313 11.20 10.84 9.92
CA LYS A 313 10.89 12.08 10.66
C LYS A 313 10.59 13.28 9.76
N THR A 314 10.97 13.21 8.48
CA THR A 314 10.74 14.28 7.49
C THR A 314 9.40 14.14 6.78
N LEU A 315 8.70 13.03 6.97
CA LEU A 315 7.43 12.77 6.33
C LEU A 315 6.27 13.44 7.09
N LYS A 316 5.35 14.01 6.34
CA LYS A 316 4.10 14.56 6.86
C LYS A 316 3.08 13.44 7.05
N ALA A 317 2.30 13.53 8.12
CA ALA A 317 1.11 12.70 8.31
C ALA A 317 -0.12 13.43 7.77
N VAL A 318 -1.15 12.69 7.39
CA VAL A 318 -2.49 13.19 7.04
C VAL A 318 -3.38 13.06 8.27
N ASP A 319 -4.20 14.08 8.52
CA ASP A 319 -5.32 13.94 9.46
C ASP A 319 -6.43 13.11 8.79
N TRP A 320 -6.38 11.79 9.04
CA TRP A 320 -7.30 10.85 8.42
C TRP A 320 -8.75 10.98 8.93
N ASP A 321 -8.98 11.54 10.10
CA ASP A 321 -10.34 11.79 10.61
C ASP A 321 -11.00 12.84 9.72
N ILE A 322 -10.33 13.97 9.47
CA ILE A 322 -10.83 15.03 8.59
C ILE A 322 -10.84 14.56 7.12
N ALA A 323 -9.75 13.97 6.64
CA ALA A 323 -9.64 13.57 5.24
C ALA A 323 -10.71 12.53 4.85
N ASN A 324 -11.00 11.54 5.70
CA ASN A 324 -12.02 10.53 5.46
C ASN A 324 -13.43 11.12 5.53
N GLU A 325 -13.71 12.05 6.44
CA GLU A 325 -14.99 12.77 6.49
C GLU A 325 -15.27 13.51 5.19
N LYS A 326 -14.25 14.15 4.61
CA LYS A 326 -14.38 14.98 3.39
C LYS A 326 -14.14 14.22 2.09
N ARG A 327 -13.69 12.97 2.16
CA ARG A 327 -13.22 12.18 0.98
C ARG A 327 -14.25 12.11 -0.14
N GLU A 328 -15.50 11.85 0.19
CA GLU A 328 -16.57 11.71 -0.81
C GLU A 328 -16.85 13.03 -1.52
N GLU A 329 -16.92 14.14 -0.78
CA GLU A 329 -17.10 15.49 -1.31
C GLU A 329 -15.96 15.85 -2.26
N TRP A 330 -14.71 15.64 -1.81
CA TRP A 330 -13.52 15.95 -2.62
C TRP A 330 -13.44 15.10 -3.89
N THR A 331 -13.81 13.81 -3.81
CA THR A 331 -13.82 12.93 -4.98
C THR A 331 -14.86 13.36 -6.01
N LYS A 332 -16.09 13.68 -5.59
CA LYS A 332 -17.14 14.23 -6.48
C LYS A 332 -16.69 15.53 -7.15
N ARG A 333 -16.04 16.39 -6.37
CA ARG A 333 -15.53 17.66 -6.88
C ARG A 333 -14.38 17.45 -7.87
N TRP A 334 -13.42 16.56 -7.57
CA TRP A 334 -12.32 16.20 -8.45
C TRP A 334 -12.82 15.73 -9.81
N ASN A 335 -13.72 14.75 -9.82
CA ASN A 335 -14.29 14.22 -11.06
C ASN A 335 -15.02 15.27 -11.90
N ARG A 336 -15.63 16.27 -11.26
CA ARG A 336 -16.33 17.35 -11.95
C ARG A 336 -15.40 18.44 -12.47
N GLU A 337 -14.34 18.79 -11.75
CA GLU A 337 -13.55 20.01 -11.99
C GLU A 337 -12.16 19.73 -12.55
N ILE A 338 -11.58 18.57 -12.28
CA ILE A 338 -10.20 18.23 -12.62
C ILE A 338 -10.13 17.14 -13.69
N GLU A 339 -10.69 15.96 -13.40
CA GLU A 339 -10.67 14.79 -14.29
C GLU A 339 -11.95 14.74 -15.12
N ARG A 340 -11.93 15.41 -16.28
CA ARG A 340 -13.08 15.50 -17.20
C ARG A 340 -12.86 14.63 -18.42
#